data_490fec00f00716bc7765b34f99045bfc
#
_entry.id   490fec00f00716bc7765b34f99045bfc
#
_cell.length_a   1.000
_cell.length_b   1.000
_cell.length_c   1.000
_cell.angle_alpha   90.00
_cell.angle_beta   90.00
_cell.angle_gamma   90.00
#
_symmetry.space_group_name_H-M   'P 1'
#
loop_
_entity.id
_entity.type
_entity.pdbx_description
1 polymer ?
#
loop_
_entity_poly.entity_id
_entity_poly.type
_entity_poly.pdbx_seq_one_letter_code
_entity_poly.pdbx_strand_id
1 'polypeptide(L)'
;MLKILKICVLGIWNIWFYVLCFIGIVISMPFLIIFSFKESWYPYFFWVAKNIWSNTVMYGMGFYPSIKWKEKFEKGKSYMLVSNHKSMIDIMLMLSACDHPVIFVGKKELERIPIFGYFYSKVCILVDRDSAQSRKDVYAKSAKRLSNGLSICIFPEGGIPEPGVILQDFKNGAFSLAIQFQIPIAPMSFYDCERKFPYFFAYNYFVGSPGKLRANVHDFIETKGMTKEDIPDLKNKVFNLLKNDLEKVISQN
;
A
#
# COMPACT_ATOMS: atom_id res chain seq x y z
N MET A 1 -23.74 -28.81 7.55
CA MET A 1 -22.40 -29.26 7.98
C MET A 1 -21.27 -28.65 7.11
N LEU A 2 -21.24 -28.86 5.82
CA LEU A 2 -20.20 -28.31 4.91
C LEU A 2 -20.04 -26.77 4.98
N LYS A 3 -21.14 -26.00 5.05
CA LYS A 3 -21.12 -24.54 5.13
C LYS A 3 -20.46 -24.03 6.42
N ILE A 4 -20.77 -24.67 7.55
CA ILE A 4 -20.17 -24.34 8.86
C ILE A 4 -18.67 -24.65 8.85
N LEU A 5 -18.28 -25.83 8.37
CA LEU A 5 -16.86 -26.22 8.24
C LEU A 5 -16.09 -25.21 7.38
N LYS A 6 -16.65 -24.79 6.25
CA LYS A 6 -16.03 -23.76 5.39
C LYS A 6 -15.82 -22.44 6.13
N ILE A 7 -16.82 -21.98 6.90
CA ILE A 7 -16.70 -20.74 7.69
C ILE A 7 -15.59 -20.88 8.75
N CYS A 8 -15.53 -22.02 9.46
CA CYS A 8 -14.48 -22.27 10.45
C CYS A 8 -13.07 -22.27 9.81
N VAL A 9 -12.89 -22.95 8.68
CA VAL A 9 -11.61 -23.00 7.96
C VAL A 9 -11.18 -21.62 7.50
N LEU A 10 -12.10 -20.83 6.94
CA LEU A 10 -11.80 -19.46 6.52
C LEU A 10 -11.52 -18.53 7.70
N GLY A 11 -12.20 -18.73 8.85
CA GLY A 11 -11.92 -18.02 10.09
C GLY A 11 -10.50 -18.30 10.59
N ILE A 12 -10.11 -19.56 10.64
CA ILE A 12 -8.74 -19.97 11.01
C ILE A 12 -7.73 -19.39 10.04
N TRP A 13 -8.00 -19.40 8.73
CA TRP A 13 -7.13 -18.85 7.71
C TRP A 13 -6.98 -17.32 7.83
N ASN A 14 -8.02 -16.59 8.22
CA ASN A 14 -7.93 -15.17 8.52
C ASN A 14 -7.09 -14.90 9.79
N ILE A 15 -7.24 -15.71 10.85
CA ILE A 15 -6.39 -15.62 12.05
C ILE A 15 -4.93 -15.92 11.67
N TRP A 16 -4.70 -16.89 10.80
CA TRP A 16 -3.38 -17.27 10.30
C TRP A 16 -2.64 -16.09 9.65
N PHE A 17 -3.35 -15.19 8.97
CA PHE A 17 -2.76 -13.94 8.46
C PHE A 17 -2.07 -13.12 9.56
N TYR A 18 -2.74 -12.91 10.69
CA TYR A 18 -2.16 -12.15 11.80
C TYR A 18 -1.01 -12.90 12.49
N VAL A 19 -1.10 -14.23 12.57
CA VAL A 19 -0.01 -15.08 13.06
C VAL A 19 1.21 -14.94 12.16
N LEU A 20 1.05 -14.97 10.84
CA LEU A 20 2.15 -14.76 9.89
C LEU A 20 2.72 -13.34 9.95
N CYS A 21 1.88 -12.33 10.12
CA CYS A 21 2.34 -10.96 10.36
C CYS A 21 3.25 -10.90 11.59
N PHE A 22 2.83 -11.53 12.69
CA PHE A 22 3.60 -11.59 13.93
C PHE A 22 4.91 -12.38 13.75
N ILE A 23 4.85 -13.59 13.19
CA ILE A 23 6.05 -14.42 12.90
C ILE A 23 7.03 -13.66 12.02
N GLY A 24 6.54 -13.04 10.95
CA GLY A 24 7.37 -12.26 10.04
C GLY A 24 8.05 -11.07 10.74
N ILE A 25 7.35 -10.38 11.66
CA ILE A 25 7.94 -9.33 12.49
C ILE A 25 9.03 -9.91 13.40
N VAL A 26 8.74 -11.02 14.11
CA VAL A 26 9.71 -11.64 15.04
C VAL A 26 10.99 -12.06 14.31
N ILE A 27 10.87 -12.71 13.15
CA ILE A 27 12.02 -13.10 12.33
C ILE A 27 12.80 -11.89 11.83
N SER A 28 12.10 -10.84 11.43
CA SER A 28 12.71 -9.61 10.87
C SER A 28 13.28 -8.69 11.96
N MET A 29 12.81 -8.83 13.21
CA MET A 29 13.06 -7.88 14.30
C MET A 29 14.53 -7.54 14.52
N PRO A 30 15.49 -8.48 14.59
CA PRO A 30 16.90 -8.13 14.82
C PRO A 30 17.43 -7.17 13.75
N PHE A 31 17.10 -7.43 12.49
CA PHE A 31 17.52 -6.59 11.36
C PHE A 31 16.77 -5.25 11.33
N LEU A 32 15.47 -5.27 11.57
CA LEU A 32 14.66 -4.05 11.58
C LEU A 32 15.08 -3.09 12.71
N ILE A 33 15.44 -3.60 13.88
CA ILE A 33 15.97 -2.78 14.97
C ILE A 33 17.29 -2.14 14.53
N ILE A 34 18.25 -2.94 14.05
CA ILE A 34 19.56 -2.43 13.61
C ILE A 34 19.39 -1.35 12.54
N PHE A 35 18.60 -1.62 11.48
CA PHE A 35 18.43 -0.68 10.38
C PHE A 35 17.52 0.51 10.70
N SER A 36 16.86 0.53 11.87
CA SER A 36 16.05 1.66 12.32
C SER A 36 16.88 2.78 12.98
N PHE A 37 18.15 2.55 13.34
CA PHE A 37 18.97 3.54 14.05
C PHE A 37 19.43 4.70 13.17
N LYS A 38 19.65 4.47 11.87
CA LYS A 38 20.09 5.50 10.93
C LYS A 38 19.15 5.60 9.74
N GLU A 39 18.76 6.82 9.42
CA GLU A 39 17.86 7.07 8.28
C GLU A 39 18.50 6.65 6.94
N SER A 40 19.82 6.76 6.79
CA SER A 40 20.55 6.27 5.63
C SER A 40 20.53 4.75 5.45
N TRP A 41 20.14 4.00 6.47
CA TRP A 41 19.98 2.55 6.42
C TRP A 41 18.56 2.12 6.05
N TYR A 42 17.65 3.07 5.80
CA TYR A 42 16.28 2.76 5.41
C TYR A 42 16.17 1.84 4.18
N PRO A 43 17.04 1.89 3.15
CA PRO A 43 17.00 0.92 2.06
C PRO A 43 17.16 -0.53 2.53
N TYR A 44 17.99 -0.81 3.52
CA TYR A 44 18.15 -2.16 4.12
C TYR A 44 16.92 -2.53 4.95
N PHE A 45 16.37 -1.58 5.71
CA PHE A 45 15.12 -1.77 6.44
C PHE A 45 13.99 -2.15 5.46
N PHE A 46 13.84 -1.41 4.38
CA PHE A 46 12.88 -1.70 3.32
C PHE A 46 13.10 -3.09 2.69
N TRP A 47 14.34 -3.45 2.43
CA TRP A 47 14.67 -4.75 1.88
C TRP A 47 14.22 -5.90 2.81
N VAL A 48 14.44 -5.78 4.11
CA VAL A 48 13.98 -6.75 5.12
C VAL A 48 12.45 -6.79 5.17
N ALA A 49 11.79 -5.64 5.20
CA ALA A 49 10.33 -5.55 5.21
C ALA A 49 9.70 -6.18 3.96
N LYS A 50 10.29 -5.97 2.78
CA LYS A 50 9.84 -6.56 1.52
C LYS A 50 10.12 -8.05 1.45
N ASN A 51 11.38 -8.46 1.65
CA ASN A 51 11.83 -9.82 1.30
C ASN A 51 11.66 -10.83 2.44
N ILE A 52 11.62 -10.38 3.70
CA ILE A 52 11.41 -11.27 4.84
C ILE A 52 9.97 -11.15 5.32
N TRP A 53 9.57 -9.99 5.86
CA TRP A 53 8.24 -9.83 6.47
C TRP A 53 7.10 -10.02 5.45
N SER A 54 7.11 -9.27 4.37
CA SER A 54 6.05 -9.30 3.35
C SER A 54 5.94 -10.67 2.68
N ASN A 55 7.08 -11.28 2.32
CA ASN A 55 7.10 -12.61 1.70
C ASN A 55 6.64 -13.71 2.66
N THR A 56 6.99 -13.63 3.95
CA THR A 56 6.48 -14.57 4.96
C THR A 56 4.95 -14.53 4.99
N VAL A 57 4.35 -13.34 5.00
CA VAL A 57 2.87 -13.20 4.99
C VAL A 57 2.30 -13.66 3.66
N MET A 58 2.84 -13.15 2.55
CA MET A 58 2.33 -13.41 1.20
C MET A 58 2.30 -14.90 0.90
N TYR A 59 3.46 -15.56 0.96
CA TYR A 59 3.57 -16.99 0.63
C TYR A 59 3.00 -17.90 1.71
N GLY A 60 3.08 -17.51 3.00
CA GLY A 60 2.47 -18.26 4.11
C GLY A 60 0.93 -18.27 4.05
N MET A 61 0.31 -17.27 3.42
CA MET A 61 -1.11 -17.24 3.10
C MET A 61 -1.46 -18.00 1.82
N GLY A 62 -0.46 -18.49 1.08
CA GLY A 62 -0.64 -19.13 -0.22
C GLY A 62 -0.89 -18.14 -1.35
N PHE A 63 -0.48 -16.86 -1.19
CA PHE A 63 -0.53 -15.86 -2.25
C PHE A 63 0.78 -15.79 -3.01
N TYR A 64 0.69 -15.49 -4.32
CA TYR A 64 1.84 -15.20 -5.15
C TYR A 64 1.57 -14.01 -6.08
N PRO A 65 2.46 -13.01 -6.07
CA PRO A 65 2.28 -11.80 -6.87
C PRO A 65 2.51 -12.10 -8.36
N SER A 66 1.71 -11.46 -9.22
CA SER A 66 1.86 -11.49 -10.66
C SER A 66 1.71 -10.07 -11.19
N ILE A 67 2.84 -9.40 -11.30
CA ILE A 67 2.87 -7.96 -11.58
C ILE A 67 3.29 -7.75 -13.02
N LYS A 68 2.55 -6.90 -13.73
CA LYS A 68 2.92 -6.38 -15.04
C LYS A 68 3.43 -4.96 -14.87
N TRP A 69 4.59 -4.65 -15.42
CA TRP A 69 5.14 -3.30 -15.45
C TRP A 69 5.08 -2.77 -16.87
N LYS A 70 4.39 -1.65 -17.10
CA LYS A 70 4.49 -0.90 -18.34
C LYS A 70 5.73 -0.02 -18.32
N GLU A 71 6.04 0.52 -17.15
CA GLU A 71 7.22 1.35 -16.92
C GLU A 71 7.95 0.88 -15.67
N LYS A 72 9.28 1.02 -15.61
CA LYS A 72 10.12 0.63 -14.48
C LYS A 72 10.64 1.85 -13.74
N PHE A 73 10.83 1.67 -12.43
CA PHE A 73 11.42 2.71 -11.59
C PHE A 73 12.88 2.95 -11.94
N GLU A 74 13.25 4.22 -12.06
CA GLU A 74 14.63 4.63 -12.23
C GLU A 74 15.34 4.71 -10.87
N LYS A 75 16.55 4.19 -10.80
CA LYS A 75 17.35 4.22 -9.57
C LYS A 75 17.65 5.67 -9.17
N GLY A 76 17.36 6.01 -7.92
CA GLY A 76 17.62 7.35 -7.36
C GLY A 76 16.55 8.40 -7.65
N LYS A 77 15.50 8.06 -8.40
CA LYS A 77 14.33 8.94 -8.65
C LYS A 77 13.23 8.61 -7.64
N SER A 78 12.64 9.62 -7.04
CA SER A 78 11.50 9.47 -6.13
C SER A 78 10.18 9.51 -6.89
N TYR A 79 9.19 8.76 -6.41
CA TYR A 79 7.87 8.64 -7.02
C TYR A 79 6.76 8.77 -5.98
N MET A 80 5.59 9.21 -6.40
CA MET A 80 4.35 9.09 -5.67
C MET A 80 3.62 7.84 -6.16
N LEU A 81 3.61 6.77 -5.38
CA LEU A 81 2.90 5.54 -5.70
C LEU A 81 1.44 5.66 -5.27
N VAL A 82 0.55 5.36 -6.19
CA VAL A 82 -0.91 5.47 -5.99
C VAL A 82 -1.58 4.19 -6.46
N SER A 83 -2.45 3.61 -5.62
CA SER A 83 -3.19 2.40 -5.98
C SER A 83 -4.58 2.40 -5.33
N ASN A 84 -5.49 1.56 -5.83
CA ASN A 84 -6.70 1.18 -5.12
C ASN A 84 -6.38 0.38 -3.86
N HIS A 85 -7.26 0.44 -2.85
CA HIS A 85 -7.07 -0.21 -1.55
C HIS A 85 -8.30 -0.99 -1.11
N LYS A 86 -8.22 -2.32 -1.21
CA LYS A 86 -9.35 -3.22 -1.01
C LYS A 86 -9.11 -4.29 0.07
N SER A 87 -7.86 -4.42 0.53
CA SER A 87 -7.45 -5.50 1.39
C SER A 87 -6.22 -5.14 2.21
N MET A 88 -6.03 -5.79 3.34
CA MET A 88 -4.79 -5.70 4.12
C MET A 88 -3.58 -6.24 3.34
N ILE A 89 -3.80 -7.16 2.40
CA ILE A 89 -2.73 -7.75 1.58
C ILE A 89 -2.19 -6.79 0.51
N ASP A 90 -2.89 -5.67 0.24
CA ASP A 90 -2.44 -4.65 -0.71
C ASP A 90 -1.07 -4.06 -0.33
N ILE A 91 -0.79 -3.99 0.97
CA ILE A 91 0.51 -3.51 1.48
C ILE A 91 1.65 -4.44 1.01
N MET A 92 1.45 -5.76 1.12
CA MET A 92 2.42 -6.76 0.69
C MET A 92 2.56 -6.77 -0.84
N LEU A 93 1.45 -6.60 -1.56
CA LEU A 93 1.47 -6.52 -3.02
C LEU A 93 2.17 -5.24 -3.50
N MET A 94 1.95 -4.11 -2.82
CA MET A 94 2.68 -2.86 -3.08
C MET A 94 4.18 -3.02 -2.87
N LEU A 95 4.60 -3.64 -1.75
CA LEU A 95 6.01 -3.94 -1.51
C LEU A 95 6.61 -4.84 -2.61
N SER A 96 5.84 -5.82 -3.10
CA SER A 96 6.27 -6.68 -4.20
C SER A 96 6.41 -5.92 -5.53
N ALA A 97 5.56 -4.91 -5.76
CA ALA A 97 5.56 -4.11 -6.99
C ALA A 97 6.69 -3.06 -7.03
N CYS A 98 7.30 -2.74 -5.90
CA CYS A 98 8.32 -1.69 -5.79
C CYS A 98 9.72 -2.28 -5.75
N ASP A 99 10.61 -1.78 -6.60
CA ASP A 99 12.02 -2.20 -6.65
C ASP A 99 12.95 -1.28 -5.84
N HIS A 100 12.44 -0.17 -5.34
CA HIS A 100 13.21 0.75 -4.51
C HIS A 100 12.45 1.20 -3.26
N PRO A 101 13.15 1.79 -2.26
CA PRO A 101 12.57 2.09 -0.97
C PRO A 101 11.37 3.05 -1.04
N VAL A 102 10.27 2.66 -0.42
CA VAL A 102 9.03 3.41 -0.35
C VAL A 102 8.57 3.58 1.10
N ILE A 103 8.02 4.74 1.43
CA ILE A 103 7.38 5.07 2.69
C ILE A 103 5.88 5.19 2.47
N PHE A 104 5.10 4.54 3.34
CA PHE A 104 3.64 4.65 3.32
C PHE A 104 3.16 5.85 4.12
N VAL A 105 2.09 6.49 3.67
CA VAL A 105 1.31 7.40 4.53
C VAL A 105 0.23 6.57 5.21
N GLY A 106 0.32 6.43 6.50
CA GLY A 106 -0.47 5.50 7.27
C GLY A 106 -1.25 6.13 8.43
N LYS A 107 -2.27 5.42 8.91
CA LYS A 107 -3.17 5.86 9.97
C LYS A 107 -2.45 5.89 11.31
N LYS A 108 -2.49 7.04 12.03
CA LYS A 108 -1.74 7.26 13.27
C LYS A 108 -2.11 6.25 14.38
N GLU A 109 -3.37 5.85 14.45
CA GLU A 109 -3.85 4.96 15.51
C GLU A 109 -3.19 3.57 15.50
N LEU A 110 -2.67 3.15 14.34
CA LEU A 110 -1.96 1.86 14.22
C LEU A 110 -0.61 1.83 14.95
N GLU A 111 -0.04 2.99 15.30
CA GLU A 111 1.18 3.05 16.12
C GLU A 111 0.99 2.49 17.54
N ARG A 112 -0.28 2.37 18.01
CA ARG A 112 -0.60 1.85 19.33
C ARG A 112 -0.56 0.33 19.43
N ILE A 113 -0.49 -0.38 18.30
CA ILE A 113 -0.43 -1.84 18.27
C ILE A 113 0.94 -2.29 18.81
N PRO A 114 0.99 -3.12 19.89
CA PRO A 114 2.24 -3.57 20.47
C PRO A 114 3.16 -4.20 19.42
N ILE A 115 4.46 -3.92 19.52
CA ILE A 115 5.52 -4.40 18.61
C ILE A 115 5.35 -3.87 17.18
N PHE A 116 4.23 -4.12 16.53
CA PHE A 116 3.93 -3.63 15.18
C PHE A 116 4.03 -2.11 15.09
N GLY A 117 3.42 -1.39 16.02
CA GLY A 117 3.38 0.07 16.04
C GLY A 117 4.76 0.72 16.07
N TYR A 118 5.72 0.11 16.79
CA TYR A 118 7.10 0.57 16.79
C TYR A 118 7.70 0.58 15.37
N PHE A 119 7.62 -0.54 14.66
CA PHE A 119 8.15 -0.62 13.30
C PHE A 119 7.32 0.20 12.31
N TYR A 120 6.01 0.19 12.48
CA TYR A 120 5.08 0.96 11.65
C TYR A 120 5.40 2.47 11.68
N SER A 121 5.71 3.02 12.87
CA SER A 121 6.12 4.42 13.02
C SER A 121 7.47 4.75 12.36
N LYS A 122 8.31 3.76 12.10
CA LYS A 122 9.59 3.93 11.39
C LYS A 122 9.43 3.93 9.85
N VAL A 123 8.45 3.18 9.34
CA VAL A 123 8.22 3.01 7.89
C VAL A 123 7.07 3.84 7.35
N CYS A 124 6.26 4.47 8.20
CA CYS A 124 5.12 5.25 7.79
C CYS A 124 5.26 6.71 8.18
N ILE A 125 4.77 7.59 7.32
CA ILE A 125 4.41 8.96 7.70
C ILE A 125 3.02 8.87 8.32
N LEU A 126 2.96 9.00 9.65
CA LEU A 126 1.70 8.86 10.37
C LEU A 126 0.83 10.10 10.20
N VAL A 127 -0.43 9.89 9.88
CA VAL A 127 -1.43 10.94 9.71
C VAL A 127 -2.66 10.67 10.57
N ASP A 128 -3.00 11.64 11.39
CA ASP A 128 -4.32 11.78 11.97
C ASP A 128 -5.19 12.53 10.96
N ARG A 129 -6.15 11.82 10.37
CA ARG A 129 -6.95 12.33 9.25
C ARG A 129 -7.94 13.40 9.68
N ASP A 130 -8.30 13.44 10.95
CA ASP A 130 -9.25 14.42 11.52
C ASP A 130 -8.54 15.71 11.93
N SER A 131 -7.21 15.70 12.07
CA SER A 131 -6.38 16.84 12.44
C SER A 131 -5.84 17.58 11.22
N ALA A 132 -6.21 18.85 11.06
CA ALA A 132 -5.67 19.73 10.01
C ALA A 132 -4.15 19.94 10.17
N GLN A 133 -3.67 20.04 11.42
CA GLN A 133 -2.24 20.19 11.71
C GLN A 133 -1.48 18.92 11.30
N SER A 134 -2.00 17.75 11.65
CA SER A 134 -1.37 16.48 11.27
C SER A 134 -1.28 16.32 9.75
N ARG A 135 -2.31 16.75 9.01
CA ARG A 135 -2.25 16.75 7.53
C ARG A 135 -1.16 17.69 6.98
N LYS A 136 -0.93 18.87 7.62
CA LYS A 136 0.17 19.76 7.25
C LYS A 136 1.55 19.15 7.57
N ASP A 137 1.68 18.47 8.72
CA ASP A 137 2.94 17.83 9.12
C ASP A 137 3.39 16.72 8.15
N VAL A 138 2.44 16.09 7.44
CA VAL A 138 2.74 15.13 6.37
C VAL A 138 3.64 15.74 5.31
N TYR A 139 3.45 17.00 4.94
CA TYR A 139 4.27 17.67 3.93
C TYR A 139 5.73 17.81 4.37
N ALA A 140 5.97 18.28 5.61
CA ALA A 140 7.33 18.43 6.13
C ALA A 140 8.04 17.06 6.28
N LYS A 141 7.31 16.04 6.76
CA LYS A 141 7.82 14.67 6.86
C LYS A 141 8.11 14.07 5.49
N SER A 142 7.25 14.33 4.50
CA SER A 142 7.44 13.87 3.12
C SER A 142 8.68 14.51 2.49
N ALA A 143 8.86 15.83 2.66
CA ALA A 143 10.05 16.54 2.16
C ALA A 143 11.35 15.87 2.63
N LYS A 144 11.43 15.58 3.93
CA LYS A 144 12.60 14.91 4.52
C LYS A 144 12.83 13.51 3.94
N ARG A 145 11.78 12.75 3.66
CA ARG A 145 11.90 11.39 3.09
C ARG A 145 12.30 11.44 1.61
N LEU A 146 11.73 12.35 0.85
CA LEU A 146 12.04 12.55 -0.56
C LEU A 146 13.48 13.06 -0.77
N SER A 147 13.98 13.95 0.10
CA SER A 147 15.37 14.41 0.03
C SER A 147 16.39 13.29 0.27
N ASN A 148 15.97 12.18 0.88
CA ASN A 148 16.77 10.96 1.03
C ASN A 148 16.57 9.95 -0.14
N GLY A 149 15.95 10.37 -1.24
CA GLY A 149 15.72 9.53 -2.42
C GLY A 149 14.67 8.43 -2.22
N LEU A 150 13.80 8.55 -1.20
CA LEU A 150 12.73 7.59 -0.97
C LEU A 150 11.49 7.98 -1.76
N SER A 151 10.67 7.00 -2.12
CA SER A 151 9.34 7.22 -2.69
C SER A 151 8.26 7.22 -1.61
N ILE A 152 7.10 7.77 -1.94
CA ILE A 152 5.95 7.82 -1.02
C ILE A 152 4.79 7.05 -1.63
N CYS A 153 4.14 6.20 -0.84
CA CYS A 153 2.93 5.47 -1.22
C CYS A 153 1.73 6.03 -0.45
N ILE A 154 0.70 6.39 -1.19
CA ILE A 154 -0.60 6.80 -0.65
C ILE A 154 -1.70 6.04 -1.38
N PHE A 155 -2.60 5.41 -0.61
CA PHE A 155 -3.88 4.95 -1.11
C PHE A 155 -4.87 6.12 -1.06
N PRO A 156 -5.19 6.75 -2.21
CA PRO A 156 -5.87 8.05 -2.22
C PRO A 156 -7.35 7.96 -1.85
N GLU A 157 -7.92 6.77 -1.84
CA GLU A 157 -9.27 6.50 -1.32
C GLU A 157 -9.38 6.88 0.17
N GLY A 158 -8.26 6.82 0.88
CA GLY A 158 -8.19 7.21 2.29
C GLY A 158 -8.71 6.17 3.26
N GLY A 159 -8.92 4.96 2.81
CA GLY A 159 -9.36 3.77 3.56
C GLY A 159 -9.79 2.68 2.59
N ILE A 160 -10.16 1.52 3.14
CA ILE A 160 -10.78 0.45 2.37
C ILE A 160 -12.25 0.80 2.21
N PRO A 161 -12.78 0.93 0.96
CA PRO A 161 -14.17 1.27 0.73
C PRO A 161 -15.11 0.11 1.08
N GLU A 162 -16.40 0.42 1.13
CA GLU A 162 -17.46 -0.56 1.34
C GLU A 162 -17.48 -1.62 0.22
N PRO A 163 -17.92 -2.86 0.53
CA PRO A 163 -18.05 -3.91 -0.45
C PRO A 163 -18.89 -3.51 -1.66
N GLY A 164 -18.42 -3.89 -2.86
CA GLY A 164 -19.10 -3.59 -4.13
C GLY A 164 -18.73 -2.24 -4.76
N VAL A 165 -18.06 -1.35 -4.06
CA VAL A 165 -17.51 -0.12 -4.65
C VAL A 165 -16.24 -0.46 -5.41
N ILE A 166 -16.19 -0.29 -6.71
CA ILE A 166 -14.99 -0.62 -7.53
C ILE A 166 -13.81 0.26 -7.13
N LEU A 167 -14.03 1.56 -7.05
CA LEU A 167 -13.03 2.56 -6.68
C LEU A 167 -13.74 3.74 -6.01
N GLN A 168 -13.32 4.12 -4.80
CA GLN A 168 -13.86 5.28 -4.10
C GLN A 168 -13.17 6.56 -4.56
N ASP A 169 -13.87 7.68 -4.44
CA ASP A 169 -13.34 8.99 -4.82
C ASP A 169 -12.01 9.31 -4.14
N PHE A 170 -11.07 9.81 -4.94
CA PHE A 170 -9.73 10.11 -4.48
C PHE A 170 -9.67 11.42 -3.70
N LYS A 171 -8.91 11.41 -2.59
CA LYS A 171 -8.53 12.60 -1.84
C LYS A 171 -7.32 13.27 -2.51
N ASN A 172 -7.21 14.59 -2.35
CA ASN A 172 -6.19 15.40 -3.04
C ASN A 172 -4.75 15.18 -2.52
N GLY A 173 -4.56 14.55 -1.34
CA GLY A 173 -3.27 14.51 -0.64
C GLY A 173 -2.09 13.97 -1.46
N ALA A 174 -2.27 12.85 -2.17
CA ALA A 174 -1.22 12.26 -3.01
C ALA A 174 -0.83 13.19 -4.17
N PHE A 175 -1.82 13.76 -4.84
CA PHE A 175 -1.63 14.63 -6.01
C PHE A 175 -1.00 15.96 -5.62
N SER A 176 -1.46 16.54 -4.52
CA SER A 176 -0.89 17.76 -3.95
C SER A 176 0.58 17.58 -3.55
N LEU A 177 0.95 16.45 -2.93
CA LEU A 177 2.34 16.14 -2.61
C LEU A 177 3.17 15.93 -3.88
N ALA A 178 2.66 15.17 -4.86
CA ALA A 178 3.36 14.90 -6.12
C ALA A 178 3.69 16.20 -6.86
N ILE A 179 2.72 17.11 -6.98
CA ILE A 179 2.90 18.43 -7.61
C ILE A 179 3.85 19.29 -6.79
N GLN A 180 3.69 19.36 -5.47
CA GLN A 180 4.55 20.20 -4.63
C GLN A 180 6.03 19.83 -4.73
N PHE A 181 6.32 18.53 -4.82
CA PHE A 181 7.68 18.02 -4.91
C PHE A 181 8.12 17.71 -6.35
N GLN A 182 7.28 17.98 -7.34
CA GLN A 182 7.54 17.76 -8.76
C GLN A 182 8.04 16.33 -9.04
N ILE A 183 7.45 15.32 -8.36
CA ILE A 183 7.77 13.91 -8.52
C ILE A 183 6.68 13.20 -9.34
N PRO A 184 7.04 12.28 -10.25
CA PRO A 184 6.05 11.58 -11.06
C PRO A 184 5.15 10.69 -10.19
N ILE A 185 3.90 10.54 -10.63
CA ILE A 185 2.97 9.56 -10.06
C ILE A 185 3.18 8.22 -10.76
N ALA A 186 3.28 7.15 -9.98
CA ALA A 186 3.28 5.77 -10.44
C ALA A 186 1.92 5.11 -10.09
N PRO A 187 0.94 5.13 -11.03
CA PRO A 187 -0.37 4.54 -10.78
C PRO A 187 -0.30 3.01 -10.86
N MET A 188 -1.00 2.32 -9.96
CA MET A 188 -1.04 0.86 -9.92
C MET A 188 -2.47 0.36 -9.71
N SER A 189 -2.86 -0.67 -10.46
CA SER A 189 -4.14 -1.39 -10.27
C SER A 189 -3.90 -2.73 -9.61
N PHE A 190 -4.60 -3.01 -8.49
CA PHE A 190 -4.61 -4.29 -7.80
C PHE A 190 -5.96 -4.98 -8.03
N TYR A 191 -5.97 -6.14 -8.69
CA TYR A 191 -7.20 -6.73 -9.20
C TYR A 191 -7.85 -7.78 -8.29
N ASP A 192 -7.04 -8.54 -7.56
CA ASP A 192 -7.52 -9.76 -6.91
C ASP A 192 -7.62 -9.66 -5.39
N CYS A 193 -7.06 -8.63 -4.79
CA CYS A 193 -6.89 -8.53 -3.33
C CYS A 193 -8.22 -8.60 -2.58
N GLU A 194 -9.25 -7.86 -3.05
CA GLU A 194 -10.61 -7.90 -2.47
C GLU A 194 -11.21 -9.31 -2.55
N ARG A 195 -11.16 -9.95 -3.71
CA ARG A 195 -11.75 -11.28 -3.92
C ARG A 195 -10.98 -12.38 -3.18
N LYS A 196 -9.66 -12.24 -3.06
CA LYS A 196 -8.78 -13.25 -2.46
C LYS A 196 -8.67 -13.13 -0.95
N PHE A 197 -8.60 -11.91 -0.43
CA PHE A 197 -8.49 -11.64 1.00
C PHE A 197 -9.21 -10.32 1.33
N PRO A 198 -10.57 -10.30 1.32
CA PRO A 198 -11.36 -9.11 1.63
C PRO A 198 -11.12 -8.65 3.07
N TYR A 199 -11.30 -7.36 3.29
CA TYR A 199 -11.19 -6.79 4.62
C TYR A 199 -12.37 -7.26 5.49
N PHE A 200 -12.09 -8.12 6.46
CA PHE A 200 -13.10 -8.79 7.28
C PHE A 200 -14.14 -7.82 7.89
N PHE A 201 -13.67 -6.69 8.44
CA PHE A 201 -14.55 -5.72 9.11
C PHE A 201 -15.55 -5.03 8.16
N ALA A 202 -15.30 -5.02 6.86
CA ALA A 202 -16.25 -4.51 5.87
C ALA A 202 -17.29 -5.56 5.47
N TYR A 203 -16.91 -6.85 5.47
CA TYR A 203 -17.77 -7.93 5.00
C TYR A 203 -18.58 -8.63 6.10
N ASN A 204 -18.16 -8.51 7.37
CA ASN A 204 -18.76 -9.19 8.53
C ASN A 204 -18.88 -10.74 8.40
N TYR A 205 -18.15 -11.36 7.45
CA TYR A 205 -18.06 -12.80 7.28
C TYR A 205 -16.75 -13.20 6.60
N PHE A 206 -16.31 -14.44 6.83
CA PHE A 206 -15.07 -14.95 6.29
C PHE A 206 -15.26 -15.46 4.88
N VAL A 207 -14.55 -14.85 3.93
CA VAL A 207 -14.48 -15.26 2.54
C VAL A 207 -13.05 -15.13 2.03
N GLY A 208 -12.79 -15.64 0.86
CA GLY A 208 -11.50 -15.54 0.20
C GLY A 208 -10.93 -16.90 -0.20
N SER A 209 -9.75 -16.88 -0.74
CA SER A 209 -9.00 -18.07 -1.16
C SER A 209 -7.55 -17.72 -1.48
N PRO A 210 -6.59 -18.61 -1.25
CA PRO A 210 -5.22 -18.43 -1.71
C PRO A 210 -5.15 -18.31 -3.25
N GLY A 211 -3.98 -17.94 -3.76
CA GLY A 211 -3.70 -17.92 -5.20
C GLY A 211 -3.04 -16.66 -5.70
N LYS A 212 -3.12 -16.44 -7.01
CA LYS A 212 -2.47 -15.34 -7.72
C LYS A 212 -3.06 -13.98 -7.32
N LEU A 213 -2.21 -13.02 -7.05
CA LEU A 213 -2.54 -11.60 -6.86
C LEU A 213 -1.95 -10.81 -8.04
N ARG A 214 -2.83 -10.41 -8.95
CA ARG A 214 -2.44 -9.66 -10.14
C ARG A 214 -2.37 -8.17 -9.82
N ALA A 215 -1.34 -7.52 -10.38
CA ALA A 215 -1.21 -6.06 -10.36
C ALA A 215 -0.70 -5.56 -11.71
N ASN A 216 -1.02 -4.30 -12.02
CA ASN A 216 -0.49 -3.59 -13.16
C ASN A 216 0.14 -2.26 -12.70
N VAL A 217 1.41 -2.06 -12.98
CA VAL A 217 2.10 -0.78 -12.84
C VAL A 217 1.97 -0.08 -14.19
N HIS A 218 1.21 1.04 -14.21
CA HIS A 218 0.94 1.81 -15.42
C HIS A 218 2.12 2.71 -15.79
N ASP A 219 2.02 3.32 -16.98
CA ASP A 219 2.93 4.39 -17.39
C ASP A 219 2.88 5.53 -16.36
N PHE A 220 4.05 6.08 -16.02
CA PHE A 220 4.15 7.12 -15.00
C PHE A 220 3.62 8.44 -15.53
N ILE A 221 3.11 9.27 -14.65
CA ILE A 221 2.56 10.57 -14.98
C ILE A 221 3.47 11.64 -14.39
N GLU A 222 4.18 12.36 -15.26
CA GLU A 222 5.04 13.46 -14.85
C GLU A 222 4.23 14.61 -14.28
N THR A 223 4.79 15.25 -13.24
CA THR A 223 4.19 16.42 -12.58
C THR A 223 5.02 17.68 -12.73
N LYS A 224 6.17 17.57 -13.44
CA LYS A 224 7.08 18.70 -13.65
C LYS A 224 6.38 19.86 -14.35
N GLY A 225 6.44 21.04 -13.75
CA GLY A 225 5.77 22.26 -14.24
C GLY A 225 4.29 22.37 -13.85
N MET A 226 3.68 21.34 -13.23
CA MET A 226 2.32 21.43 -12.73
C MET A 226 2.26 22.30 -11.48
N THR A 227 1.08 22.92 -11.28
CA THR A 227 0.77 23.83 -10.18
C THR A 227 -0.42 23.30 -9.35
N LYS A 228 -0.80 24.01 -8.29
CA LYS A 228 -1.93 23.58 -7.44
C LYS A 228 -3.26 23.54 -8.20
N GLU A 229 -3.38 24.35 -9.24
CA GLU A 229 -4.55 24.42 -10.11
C GLU A 229 -4.76 23.14 -10.90
N ASP A 230 -3.67 22.39 -11.17
CA ASP A 230 -3.69 21.13 -11.94
C ASP A 230 -4.10 19.90 -11.08
N ILE A 231 -4.25 20.07 -9.74
CA ILE A 231 -4.57 18.94 -8.84
C ILE A 231 -5.87 18.23 -9.25
N PRO A 232 -6.99 18.90 -9.58
CA PRO A 232 -8.22 18.22 -9.96
C PRO A 232 -8.06 17.39 -11.23
N ASP A 233 -7.40 17.92 -12.23
CA ASP A 233 -7.20 17.25 -13.53
C ASP A 233 -6.28 16.04 -13.39
N LEU A 234 -5.16 16.18 -12.68
CA LEU A 234 -4.23 15.10 -12.39
C LEU A 234 -4.93 13.97 -11.60
N LYS A 235 -5.69 14.34 -10.57
CA LYS A 235 -6.48 13.39 -9.78
C LYS A 235 -7.48 12.63 -10.65
N ASN A 236 -8.25 13.34 -11.47
CA ASN A 236 -9.25 12.74 -12.35
C ASN A 236 -8.60 11.84 -13.40
N LYS A 237 -7.46 12.25 -13.95
CA LYS A 237 -6.68 11.43 -14.90
C LYS A 237 -6.28 10.09 -14.28
N VAL A 238 -5.71 10.11 -13.07
CA VAL A 238 -5.29 8.88 -12.38
C VAL A 238 -6.51 8.04 -11.96
N PHE A 239 -7.56 8.68 -11.45
CA PHE A 239 -8.79 8.00 -11.07
C PHE A 239 -9.42 7.25 -12.24
N ASN A 240 -9.60 7.92 -13.38
CA ASN A 240 -10.18 7.33 -14.58
C ASN A 240 -9.30 6.21 -15.15
N LEU A 241 -7.97 6.37 -15.12
CA LEU A 241 -7.02 5.34 -15.52
C LEU A 241 -7.22 4.06 -14.71
N LEU A 242 -7.24 4.17 -13.38
CA LEU A 242 -7.39 3.00 -12.50
C LEU A 242 -8.80 2.41 -12.59
N LYS A 243 -9.84 3.25 -12.62
CA LYS A 243 -11.23 2.81 -12.71
C LYS A 243 -11.49 2.00 -13.98
N ASN A 244 -11.10 2.54 -15.13
CA ASN A 244 -11.28 1.87 -16.42
C ASN A 244 -10.52 0.53 -16.50
N ASP A 245 -9.31 0.48 -15.93
CA ASP A 245 -8.52 -0.74 -15.90
C ASP A 245 -9.12 -1.81 -14.97
N LEU A 246 -9.64 -1.42 -13.81
CA LEU A 246 -10.34 -2.31 -12.87
C LEU A 246 -11.65 -2.83 -13.47
N GLU A 247 -12.48 -1.97 -14.04
CA GLU A 247 -13.74 -2.32 -14.69
C GLU A 247 -13.53 -3.32 -15.84
N LYS A 248 -12.51 -3.10 -16.68
CA LYS A 248 -12.13 -3.99 -17.76
C LYS A 248 -11.79 -5.40 -17.28
N VAL A 249 -11.06 -5.52 -16.16
CA VAL A 249 -10.71 -6.83 -15.61
C VAL A 249 -11.93 -7.52 -14.95
N ILE A 250 -12.81 -6.75 -14.30
CA ILE A 250 -14.04 -7.29 -13.70
C ILE A 250 -14.97 -7.85 -14.78
N SER A 251 -15.12 -7.16 -15.92
CA SER A 251 -15.99 -7.60 -17.04
C SER A 251 -15.47 -8.85 -17.76
N GLN A 252 -14.20 -9.25 -17.56
CA GLN A 252 -13.57 -10.43 -18.17
C GLN A 252 -13.55 -11.67 -17.26
N ASN A 253 -13.97 -11.56 -15.99
CA ASN A 253 -14.03 -12.67 -15.03
C ASN A 253 -15.46 -13.11 -14.75
#